data_e679e0efb2c0d3d2311a26ee2ca404db
#
_entry.id   e679e0efb2c0d3d2311a26ee2ca404db
#
_cell.length_a   1.000
_cell.length_b   1.000
_cell.length_c   1.000
_cell.angle_alpha   90.00
_cell.angle_beta   90.00
_cell.angle_gamma   90.00
#
_symmetry.space_group_name_H-M   'P 1'
#
loop_
_entity.id
_entity.type
_entity.pdbx_description
1 polymer ?
#
loop_
_entity_poly.entity_id
_entity_poly.type
_entity_poly.pdbx_seq_one_letter_code
_entity_poly.pdbx_strand_id
1 'polypeptide(L)'
;MSYKVDFAAADVQWQILALKEFPKIANTHFYPAMHRAVRALKAEIVPNVPVASGKARDTFRTQVTGNGLNIQARAGWFGKVEAWYINIQEYGAREHEQGYVPRLNVQIRNHPGVPALKFMEQGFKNSQSDIDAEMAMAAEGVVNELAVK
;
A
#
# COMPACT_ATOMS: atom_id res chain seq x y z
N MET A 1 26.52 31.41 37.65
CA MET A 1 27.12 31.17 36.33
C MET A 1 25.99 31.22 35.30
N SER A 2 26.00 32.16 34.36
CA SER A 2 25.04 32.19 33.25
C SER A 2 25.77 31.71 31.98
N TYR A 3 25.25 30.72 31.32
CA TYR A 3 25.75 30.26 30.01
C TYR A 3 24.98 31.04 28.94
N LYS A 4 25.72 31.77 28.10
CA LYS A 4 25.17 32.44 26.95
C LYS A 4 25.42 31.50 25.74
N VAL A 5 24.35 30.99 25.12
CA VAL A 5 24.43 30.21 23.91
C VAL A 5 24.11 31.16 22.76
N ASP A 6 25.11 31.56 22.00
CA ASP A 6 24.95 32.40 20.82
C ASP A 6 24.80 31.46 19.60
N PHE A 7 23.59 31.35 19.04
CA PHE A 7 23.38 30.73 17.74
C PHE A 7 23.67 31.78 16.66
N ALA A 8 24.48 31.43 15.70
CA ALA A 8 24.67 32.28 14.52
C ALA A 8 23.32 32.41 13.78
N ALA A 9 22.89 33.65 13.54
CA ALA A 9 21.61 33.93 12.88
C ALA A 9 21.50 33.25 11.48
N ALA A 10 22.64 33.06 10.83
CA ALA A 10 22.73 32.31 9.54
C ALA A 10 22.33 30.86 9.69
N ASP A 11 22.73 30.15 10.76
CA ASP A 11 22.39 28.74 10.99
C ASP A 11 20.89 28.55 11.24
N VAL A 12 20.27 29.46 11.96
CA VAL A 12 18.83 29.44 12.24
C VAL A 12 18.03 29.71 10.95
N GLN A 13 18.45 30.66 10.14
CA GLN A 13 17.80 30.96 8.87
C GLN A 13 17.89 29.78 7.90
N TRP A 14 19.03 29.10 7.84
CA TRP A 14 19.22 27.93 7.02
C TRP A 14 18.30 26.76 7.44
N GLN A 15 18.20 26.50 8.73
CA GLN A 15 17.29 25.48 9.28
C GLN A 15 15.81 25.77 8.96
N ILE A 16 15.41 27.04 9.05
CA ILE A 16 14.04 27.46 8.70
C ILE A 16 13.79 27.25 7.21
N LEU A 17 14.74 27.55 6.34
CA LEU A 17 14.64 27.36 4.90
C LEU A 17 14.53 25.87 4.56
N ALA A 18 15.39 25.04 5.14
CA ALA A 18 15.36 23.58 4.98
C ALA A 18 14.01 22.99 5.41
N LEU A 19 13.45 23.43 6.54
CA LEU A 19 12.13 23.00 7.01
C LEU A 19 11.00 23.43 6.07
N LYS A 20 11.09 24.57 5.42
CA LYS A 20 10.09 25.04 4.43
C LYS A 20 10.14 24.23 3.13
N GLU A 21 11.33 23.86 2.68
CA GLU A 21 11.51 23.07 1.46
C GLU A 21 11.29 21.56 1.66
N PHE A 22 11.38 21.09 2.91
CA PHE A 22 11.28 19.67 3.25
C PHE A 22 10.06 18.95 2.65
N PRO A 23 8.82 19.49 2.71
CA PRO A 23 7.66 18.81 2.14
C PRO A 23 7.76 18.62 0.63
N LYS A 24 8.37 19.57 -0.09
CA LYS A 24 8.58 19.49 -1.54
C LYS A 24 9.63 18.45 -1.89
N ILE A 25 10.76 18.47 -1.17
CA ILE A 25 11.85 17.50 -1.33
C ILE A 25 11.35 16.10 -1.00
N ALA A 26 10.66 15.93 0.12
CA ALA A 26 10.04 14.66 0.50
C ALA A 26 9.11 14.13 -0.60
N ASN A 27 8.26 14.99 -1.16
CA ASN A 27 7.38 14.61 -2.24
C ASN A 27 8.13 14.13 -3.49
N THR A 28 9.24 14.79 -3.84
CA THR A 28 10.05 14.44 -5.02
C THR A 28 10.62 13.02 -4.91
N HIS A 29 11.00 12.60 -3.72
CA HIS A 29 11.60 11.28 -3.48
C HIS A 29 10.56 10.20 -3.13
N PHE A 30 9.63 10.50 -2.22
CA PHE A 30 8.67 9.50 -1.75
C PHE A 30 7.54 9.20 -2.75
N TYR A 31 7.06 10.18 -3.51
CA TYR A 31 5.95 9.94 -4.43
C TYR A 31 6.29 8.86 -5.49
N PRO A 32 7.43 8.93 -6.22
CA PRO A 32 7.82 7.87 -7.14
C PRO A 32 8.19 6.56 -6.43
N ALA A 33 8.76 6.60 -5.22
CA ALA A 33 9.05 5.39 -4.44
C ALA A 33 7.75 4.64 -4.07
N MET A 34 6.71 5.35 -3.64
CA MET A 34 5.39 4.77 -3.38
C MET A 34 4.78 4.10 -4.63
N HIS A 35 4.98 4.71 -5.81
CA HIS A 35 4.54 4.08 -7.07
C HIS A 35 5.31 2.79 -7.39
N ARG A 36 6.60 2.72 -7.08
CA ARG A 36 7.40 1.50 -7.25
C ARG A 36 7.01 0.44 -6.23
N ALA A 37 6.82 0.82 -4.98
CA ALA A 37 6.39 -0.06 -3.89
C ALA A 37 5.04 -0.75 -4.20
N VAL A 38 4.01 0.00 -4.62
CA VAL A 38 2.72 -0.63 -4.97
C VAL A 38 2.77 -1.46 -6.25
N ARG A 39 3.72 -1.20 -7.15
CA ARG A 39 3.95 -2.06 -8.32
C ARG A 39 4.59 -3.39 -7.91
N ALA A 40 5.59 -3.37 -7.03
CA ALA A 40 6.18 -4.59 -6.46
C ALA A 40 5.10 -5.42 -5.75
N LEU A 41 4.30 -4.79 -4.90
CA LEU A 41 3.18 -5.44 -4.23
C LEU A 41 2.17 -6.05 -5.23
N LYS A 42 1.81 -5.35 -6.30
CA LYS A 42 0.94 -5.88 -7.35
C LYS A 42 1.55 -7.09 -8.05
N ALA A 43 2.85 -7.06 -8.34
CA ALA A 43 3.56 -8.14 -9.01
C ALA A 43 3.52 -9.44 -8.19
N GLU A 44 3.56 -9.34 -6.86
CA GLU A 44 3.48 -10.49 -5.95
C GLU A 44 2.05 -10.99 -5.73
N ILE A 45 1.05 -10.10 -5.69
CA ILE A 45 -0.33 -10.49 -5.39
C ILE A 45 -1.04 -11.06 -6.62
N VAL A 46 -1.00 -10.36 -7.76
CA VAL A 46 -1.86 -10.67 -8.92
C VAL A 46 -1.66 -12.09 -9.46
N PRO A 47 -0.44 -12.66 -9.55
CA PRO A 47 -0.26 -14.05 -9.99
C PRO A 47 -0.94 -15.07 -9.08
N ASN A 48 -1.05 -14.77 -7.79
CA ASN A 48 -1.61 -15.66 -6.77
C ASN A 48 -3.12 -15.49 -6.56
N VAL A 49 -3.73 -14.50 -7.20
CA VAL A 49 -5.19 -14.33 -7.18
C VAL A 49 -5.86 -15.49 -7.92
N PRO A 50 -6.82 -16.19 -7.30
CA PRO A 50 -7.53 -17.29 -7.93
C PRO A 50 -8.23 -16.88 -9.22
N VAL A 51 -8.16 -17.74 -10.23
CA VAL A 51 -8.75 -17.47 -11.55
C VAL A 51 -9.99 -18.33 -11.76
N ALA A 52 -11.16 -17.73 -11.66
CA ALA A 52 -12.39 -18.33 -12.18
C ALA A 52 -12.76 -17.72 -13.55
N SER A 53 -12.81 -16.37 -13.62
CA SER A 53 -13.15 -15.63 -14.84
C SER A 53 -12.09 -14.63 -15.27
N GLY A 54 -10.98 -14.50 -14.53
CA GLY A 54 -9.95 -13.48 -14.74
C GLY A 54 -10.31 -12.10 -14.16
N LYS A 55 -11.58 -11.79 -13.96
CA LYS A 55 -12.05 -10.47 -13.50
C LYS A 55 -11.33 -9.95 -12.25
N ALA A 56 -11.01 -10.82 -11.29
CA ALA A 56 -10.33 -10.43 -10.08
C ALA A 56 -8.90 -9.91 -10.38
N ARG A 57 -8.16 -10.58 -11.24
CA ARG A 57 -6.82 -10.13 -11.67
C ARG A 57 -6.89 -8.82 -12.44
N ASP A 58 -7.82 -8.71 -13.39
CA ASP A 58 -7.97 -7.55 -14.28
C ASP A 58 -8.43 -6.30 -13.52
N THR A 59 -9.17 -6.48 -12.44
CA THR A 59 -9.71 -5.38 -11.63
C THR A 59 -8.86 -4.98 -10.43
N PHE A 60 -7.71 -5.64 -10.21
CA PHE A 60 -6.75 -5.24 -9.19
C PHE A 60 -6.13 -3.88 -9.53
N ARG A 61 -6.21 -2.95 -8.61
CA ARG A 61 -5.77 -1.56 -8.80
C ARG A 61 -4.71 -1.16 -7.80
N THR A 62 -3.86 -0.24 -8.24
CA THR A 62 -2.93 0.48 -7.37
C THR A 62 -3.19 1.96 -7.49
N GLN A 63 -3.06 2.69 -6.40
CA GLN A 63 -3.25 4.14 -6.38
C GLN A 63 -2.28 4.76 -5.40
N VAL A 64 -1.66 5.87 -5.80
CA VAL A 64 -0.89 6.76 -4.94
C VAL A 64 -1.57 8.12 -4.95
N THR A 65 -1.80 8.68 -3.78
CA THR A 65 -2.49 9.96 -3.58
C THR A 65 -1.78 10.79 -2.54
N GLY A 66 -2.11 12.08 -2.49
CA GLY A 66 -1.50 13.01 -1.54
C GLY A 66 -0.29 13.74 -2.12
N ASN A 67 0.33 14.55 -1.30
CA ASN A 67 1.51 15.33 -1.64
C ASN A 67 2.32 15.68 -0.37
N GLY A 68 3.54 16.15 -0.57
CA GLY A 68 4.40 16.59 0.52
C GLY A 68 4.66 15.48 1.53
N LEU A 69 4.22 15.68 2.77
CA LEU A 69 4.38 14.71 3.86
C LEU A 69 3.18 13.77 4.03
N ASN A 70 2.14 13.94 3.24
CA ASN A 70 0.92 13.13 3.32
C ASN A 70 0.71 12.36 2.03
N ILE A 71 1.61 11.42 1.74
CA ILE A 71 1.52 10.53 0.59
C ILE A 71 0.98 9.19 1.05
N GLN A 72 -0.04 8.70 0.38
CA GLN A 72 -0.67 7.41 0.66
C GLN A 72 -0.64 6.54 -0.58
N ALA A 73 -0.33 5.27 -0.38
CA ALA A 73 -0.35 4.26 -1.42
C ALA A 73 -1.29 3.11 -1.02
N ARG A 74 -2.07 2.63 -1.97
CA ARG A 74 -2.97 1.49 -1.76
C ARG A 74 -2.97 0.57 -2.97
N ALA A 75 -3.11 -0.71 -2.70
CA ALA A 75 -3.26 -1.76 -3.70
C ALA A 75 -4.40 -2.69 -3.31
N GLY A 76 -5.16 -3.19 -4.28
CA GLY A 76 -6.29 -4.09 -4.05
C GLY A 76 -7.50 -3.78 -4.92
N TRP A 77 -8.65 -4.17 -4.43
CA TRP A 77 -9.95 -3.95 -5.09
C TRP A 77 -10.70 -2.84 -4.37
N PHE A 78 -10.84 -1.71 -5.01
CA PHE A 78 -11.55 -0.56 -4.45
C PHE A 78 -12.38 0.16 -5.52
N GLY A 79 -13.46 0.81 -5.05
CA GLY A 79 -14.49 1.38 -5.93
C GLY A 79 -15.58 0.35 -6.26
N LYS A 80 -16.31 0.56 -7.37
CA LYS A 80 -17.31 -0.39 -7.86
C LYS A 80 -16.59 -1.56 -8.56
N VAL A 81 -16.34 -2.63 -7.83
CA VAL A 81 -15.68 -3.83 -8.35
C VAL A 81 -16.61 -5.03 -8.21
N GLU A 82 -16.80 -5.78 -9.29
CA GLU A 82 -17.59 -7.01 -9.32
C GLU A 82 -16.82 -8.22 -8.74
N ALA A 83 -15.96 -8.00 -7.75
CA ALA A 83 -15.10 -9.02 -7.16
C ALA A 83 -15.35 -9.22 -5.66
N TRP A 84 -16.62 -9.14 -5.24
CA TRP A 84 -17.06 -9.32 -3.86
C TRP A 84 -16.58 -10.63 -3.21
N TYR A 85 -16.38 -11.67 -4.03
CA TYR A 85 -15.93 -12.99 -3.58
C TYR A 85 -14.43 -13.02 -3.17
N ILE A 86 -13.65 -11.99 -3.50
CA ILE A 86 -12.21 -11.93 -3.17
C ILE A 86 -11.98 -11.99 -1.66
N ASN A 87 -12.79 -11.30 -0.87
CA ASN A 87 -12.68 -11.36 0.59
C ASN A 87 -12.92 -12.77 1.13
N ILE A 88 -13.86 -13.52 0.52
CA ILE A 88 -14.12 -14.90 0.89
C ILE A 88 -12.93 -15.79 0.56
N GLN A 89 -12.27 -15.56 -0.56
CA GLN A 89 -11.08 -16.33 -0.95
C GLN A 89 -9.86 -15.97 -0.09
N GLU A 90 -9.68 -14.70 0.25
CA GLU A 90 -8.58 -14.27 1.11
C GLU A 90 -8.70 -14.81 2.54
N TYR A 91 -9.88 -14.62 3.15
CA TYR A 91 -10.10 -14.92 4.57
C TYR A 91 -10.81 -16.26 4.82
N GLY A 92 -11.30 -16.89 3.77
CA GLY A 92 -12.14 -18.06 3.86
C GLY A 92 -13.56 -17.76 4.32
N ALA A 93 -14.39 -18.78 4.37
CA ALA A 93 -15.71 -18.76 4.94
C ALA A 93 -15.93 -20.02 5.79
N ARG A 94 -16.55 -19.87 6.94
CA ARG A 94 -16.92 -21.02 7.78
C ARG A 94 -18.06 -21.80 7.15
N GLU A 95 -18.18 -23.06 7.55
CA GLU A 95 -19.38 -23.85 7.30
C GLU A 95 -20.64 -23.12 7.80
N HIS A 96 -21.67 -23.07 6.97
CA HIS A 96 -22.93 -22.39 7.28
C HIS A 96 -24.12 -22.98 6.51
N GLU A 97 -25.30 -22.84 7.06
CA GLU A 97 -26.52 -23.14 6.35
C GLU A 97 -26.82 -22.02 5.33
N GLN A 98 -26.99 -22.43 4.08
CA GLN A 98 -27.25 -21.52 2.99
C GLN A 98 -28.63 -21.78 2.38
N GLY A 99 -29.68 -21.53 2.86
CA GLY A 99 -31.05 -21.68 2.35
C GLY A 99 -31.18 -21.89 0.83
N TYR A 100 -32.27 -21.46 0.26
CA TYR A 100 -32.52 -21.55 -1.17
C TYR A 100 -31.67 -20.55 -2.00
N VAL A 101 -30.99 -21.02 -3.04
CA VAL A 101 -30.24 -20.20 -3.97
C VAL A 101 -31.04 -20.06 -5.27
N PRO A 102 -31.76 -18.95 -5.49
CA PRO A 102 -32.65 -18.77 -6.64
C PRO A 102 -31.96 -18.91 -7.98
N ARG A 103 -30.74 -18.40 -8.10
CA ARG A 103 -29.96 -18.43 -9.35
C ARG A 103 -29.63 -19.83 -9.83
N LEU A 104 -29.49 -20.78 -8.91
CA LEU A 104 -29.16 -22.17 -9.20
C LEU A 104 -30.38 -23.10 -9.08
N ASN A 105 -31.52 -22.56 -8.60
CA ASN A 105 -32.72 -23.32 -8.29
C ASN A 105 -32.43 -24.52 -7.36
N VAL A 106 -31.55 -24.32 -6.37
CA VAL A 106 -31.10 -25.39 -5.46
C VAL A 106 -31.24 -24.96 -4.02
N GLN A 107 -31.71 -25.89 -3.17
CA GLN A 107 -31.67 -25.79 -1.72
C GLN A 107 -30.33 -26.32 -1.21
N ILE A 108 -29.45 -25.45 -0.70
CA ILE A 108 -28.20 -25.84 -0.06
C ILE A 108 -28.45 -25.86 1.46
N ARG A 109 -28.51 -27.05 2.06
CA ARG A 109 -28.71 -27.20 3.50
C ARG A 109 -27.45 -26.90 4.30
N ASN A 110 -26.30 -27.30 3.77
CA ASN A 110 -25.03 -27.08 4.43
C ASN A 110 -23.95 -26.71 3.38
N HIS A 111 -23.34 -25.54 3.53
CA HIS A 111 -22.20 -25.13 2.72
C HIS A 111 -20.92 -25.42 3.51
N PRO A 112 -19.98 -26.23 2.99
CA PRO A 112 -18.82 -26.70 3.74
C PRO A 112 -17.80 -25.59 4.07
N GLY A 113 -18.11 -24.35 3.71
CA GLY A 113 -17.17 -23.26 3.83
C GLY A 113 -16.14 -23.18 2.66
N VAL A 114 -15.21 -22.27 2.77
CA VAL A 114 -14.11 -22.06 1.81
C VAL A 114 -12.82 -21.86 2.61
N PRO A 115 -11.73 -22.60 2.32
CA PRO A 115 -10.46 -22.35 2.99
C PRO A 115 -9.88 -20.97 2.62
N ALA A 116 -9.23 -20.31 3.59
CA ALA A 116 -8.53 -19.07 3.34
C ALA A 116 -7.28 -19.30 2.47
N LEU A 117 -7.13 -18.54 1.40
CA LEU A 117 -5.97 -18.65 0.49
C LEU A 117 -4.85 -17.68 0.85
N LYS A 118 -5.16 -16.58 1.54
CA LYS A 118 -4.22 -15.57 2.08
C LYS A 118 -3.21 -15.00 1.06
N PHE A 119 -3.64 -14.87 -0.18
CA PHE A 119 -2.75 -14.39 -1.27
C PHE A 119 -2.35 -12.91 -1.10
N MET A 120 -3.20 -12.08 -0.50
CA MET A 120 -2.86 -10.70 -0.15
C MET A 120 -1.82 -10.65 0.97
N GLU A 121 -2.02 -11.43 2.03
CA GLU A 121 -1.09 -11.53 3.15
C GLU A 121 0.28 -12.04 2.68
N GLN A 122 0.31 -13.08 1.86
CA GLN A 122 1.54 -13.62 1.29
C GLN A 122 2.22 -12.65 0.35
N GLY A 123 1.47 -12.04 -0.58
CA GLY A 123 2.03 -11.05 -1.51
C GLY A 123 2.64 -9.86 -0.78
N PHE A 124 2.00 -9.40 0.30
CA PHE A 124 2.57 -8.34 1.14
C PHE A 124 3.88 -8.77 1.81
N LYS A 125 3.92 -9.97 2.41
CA LYS A 125 5.14 -10.50 3.03
C LYS A 125 6.29 -10.65 2.04
N ASN A 126 6.01 -11.15 0.84
CA ASN A 126 7.01 -11.36 -0.20
C ASN A 126 7.59 -10.03 -0.73
N SER A 127 6.75 -9.00 -0.84
CA SER A 127 7.17 -7.67 -1.32
C SER A 127 7.73 -6.74 -0.24
N GLN A 128 7.74 -7.17 1.04
CA GLN A 128 8.14 -6.30 2.16
C GLN A 128 9.56 -5.75 2.01
N SER A 129 10.52 -6.60 1.64
CA SER A 129 11.92 -6.18 1.45
C SER A 129 12.07 -5.14 0.33
N ASP A 130 11.33 -5.29 -0.76
CA ASP A 130 11.37 -4.36 -1.87
C ASP A 130 10.72 -3.02 -1.50
N ILE A 131 9.61 -3.07 -0.77
CA ILE A 131 8.94 -1.88 -0.25
C ILE A 131 9.87 -1.12 0.71
N ASP A 132 10.51 -1.82 1.64
CA ASP A 132 11.43 -1.24 2.61
C ASP A 132 12.66 -0.62 1.93
N ALA A 133 13.22 -1.28 0.90
CA ALA A 133 14.32 -0.76 0.11
C ALA A 133 13.94 0.53 -0.64
N GLU A 134 12.75 0.59 -1.25
CA GLU A 134 12.26 1.79 -1.92
C GLU A 134 12.07 2.96 -0.95
N MET A 135 11.56 2.68 0.25
CA MET A 135 11.39 3.70 1.29
C MET A 135 12.73 4.20 1.83
N ALA A 136 13.70 3.30 2.02
CA ALA A 136 15.05 3.65 2.46
C ALA A 136 15.77 4.52 1.42
N MET A 137 15.73 4.16 0.13
CA MET A 137 16.31 4.97 -0.96
C MET A 137 15.65 6.36 -1.04
N ALA A 138 14.34 6.45 -0.86
CA ALA A 138 13.64 7.72 -0.85
C ALA A 138 14.08 8.60 0.34
N ALA A 139 14.22 8.01 1.52
CA ALA A 139 14.69 8.72 2.71
C ALA A 139 16.13 9.23 2.54
N GLU A 140 17.02 8.39 2.01
CA GLU A 140 18.40 8.77 1.71
C GLU A 140 18.46 9.92 0.69
N GLY A 141 17.63 9.85 -0.36
CA GLY A 141 17.52 10.93 -1.34
C GLY A 141 17.11 12.26 -0.73
N VAL A 142 16.16 12.24 0.20
CA VAL A 142 15.73 13.44 0.95
C VAL A 142 16.88 14.01 1.78
N VAL A 143 17.59 13.16 2.53
CA VAL A 143 18.72 13.58 3.38
C VAL A 143 19.82 14.19 2.52
N ASN A 144 20.19 13.53 1.42
CA ASN A 144 21.23 14.01 0.53
C ASN A 144 20.88 15.36 -0.13
N GLU A 145 19.63 15.53 -0.56
CA GLU A 145 19.18 16.80 -1.15
C GLU A 145 19.14 17.93 -0.12
N LEU A 146 18.78 17.65 1.12
CA LEU A 146 18.81 18.63 2.22
C LEU A 146 20.24 19.00 2.63
N ALA A 147 21.19 18.06 2.57
CA ALA A 147 22.57 18.30 2.96
C ALA A 147 23.34 19.18 1.96
N VAL A 148 22.88 19.28 0.73
CA VAL A 148 23.56 20.05 -0.36
C VAL A 148 23.03 21.50 -0.44
N LYS A 149 21.91 21.80 0.21
CA LYS A 149 21.29 23.15 0.24
C LYS A 149 21.73 23.95 1.45
#